data_a379de3ec89b379abf11409230f5c84c
#
_entry.id   a379de3ec89b379abf11409230f5c84c
#
_cell.length_a   1.000
_cell.length_b   1.000
_cell.length_c   1.000
_cell.angle_alpha   90.00
_cell.angle_beta   90.00
_cell.angle_gamma   90.00
#
_symmetry.space_group_name_H-M   'P 1'
#
loop_
_entity.id
_entity.type
_entity.pdbx_description
1 polymer ?
#
loop_
_entity_poly.entity_id
_entity_poly.type
_entity_poly.pdbx_seq_one_letter_code
_entity_poly.pdbx_strand_id
1 'polypeptide(L)'
;MNELPHRYSVVASAKPVGSVWLDGDNLQTLDTALPAQFGGTGDRWSPETLFVGAVATCLALTFRGVARARRLTWTSFRCEAEGVLDRVDGVLQFTSIHIHVHVSVPPSAESAIADLQDAIDRAERTCLVSNSLKSDVRVDAHAYVDESVEAHAVA
;
A
#
# COMPACT_ATOMS: atom_id res chain seq x y z
N MET A 1 3.56 -22.03 3.93
CA MET A 1 2.44 -21.30 3.31
C MET A 1 1.28 -22.29 3.27
N ASN A 2 0.09 -21.89 3.74
CA ASN A 2 -1.07 -22.78 3.72
C ASN A 2 -1.49 -23.05 2.28
N GLU A 3 -2.20 -24.18 2.04
CA GLU A 3 -2.69 -24.55 0.72
C GLU A 3 -3.78 -23.60 0.22
N LEU A 4 -3.81 -23.31 -1.09
CA LEU A 4 -4.85 -22.51 -1.74
C LEU A 4 -6.12 -23.37 -1.99
N PRO A 5 -7.32 -22.77 -2.03
CA PRO A 5 -7.59 -21.35 -2.00
C PRO A 5 -7.68 -20.78 -0.57
N HIS A 6 -7.27 -19.52 -0.39
CA HIS A 6 -7.50 -18.78 0.85
C HIS A 6 -8.77 -17.93 0.74
N ARG A 7 -9.51 -17.80 1.85
CA ARG A 7 -10.75 -17.03 1.94
C ARG A 7 -10.55 -15.88 2.92
N TYR A 8 -11.02 -14.70 2.54
CA TYR A 8 -11.01 -13.49 3.36
C TYR A 8 -12.45 -12.99 3.46
N SER A 9 -12.90 -12.63 4.67
CA SER A 9 -14.25 -12.14 4.92
C SER A 9 -14.24 -10.91 5.80
N VAL A 10 -15.14 -10.00 5.51
CA VAL A 10 -15.43 -8.82 6.32
C VAL A 10 -16.94 -8.61 6.35
N VAL A 11 -17.42 -7.90 7.38
CA VAL A 11 -18.83 -7.52 7.52
C VAL A 11 -18.92 -6.00 7.55
N ALA A 12 -19.74 -5.43 6.67
CA ALA A 12 -20.08 -4.02 6.70
C ALA A 12 -21.49 -3.84 7.25
N SER A 13 -21.65 -2.98 8.26
CA SER A 13 -22.94 -2.67 8.93
C SER A 13 -23.25 -1.19 8.82
N ALA A 14 -24.49 -0.85 8.49
CA ALA A 14 -24.93 0.54 8.35
C ALA A 14 -26.32 0.75 8.94
N LYS A 15 -26.59 2.00 9.33
CA LYS A 15 -27.95 2.52 9.58
C LYS A 15 -28.31 3.48 8.45
N PRO A 16 -29.61 3.94 8.35
CA PRO A 16 -30.01 4.90 7.32
C PRO A 16 -29.19 6.19 7.28
N VAL A 17 -28.60 6.57 8.42
CA VAL A 17 -27.72 7.74 8.58
C VAL A 17 -26.54 7.40 9.47
N GLY A 18 -25.43 8.12 9.30
CA GLY A 18 -24.21 7.97 10.10
C GLY A 18 -23.15 7.12 9.44
N SER A 19 -22.29 6.52 10.24
CA SER A 19 -21.14 5.72 9.81
C SER A 19 -21.55 4.36 9.25
N VAL A 20 -20.66 3.82 8.43
CA VAL A 20 -20.63 2.39 8.09
C VAL A 20 -19.48 1.74 8.87
N TRP A 21 -19.81 0.71 9.63
CA TRP A 21 -18.83 -0.03 10.43
C TRP A 21 -18.31 -1.23 9.63
N LEU A 22 -17.01 -1.38 9.56
CA LEU A 22 -16.35 -2.51 8.90
C LEU A 22 -15.67 -3.38 9.95
N ASP A 23 -16.09 -4.64 10.03
CA ASP A 23 -15.59 -5.63 10.98
C ASP A 23 -14.89 -6.77 10.24
N GLY A 24 -13.88 -7.35 10.86
CA GLY A 24 -13.21 -8.57 10.44
C GLY A 24 -12.81 -9.41 11.65
N ASP A 25 -12.64 -10.71 11.46
CA ASP A 25 -12.28 -11.64 12.54
C ASP A 25 -10.96 -11.23 13.19
N ASN A 26 -11.01 -10.98 14.52
CA ASN A 26 -9.85 -10.54 15.32
C ASN A 26 -9.22 -9.22 14.87
N LEU A 27 -9.96 -8.38 14.14
CA LEU A 27 -9.53 -7.05 13.72
C LEU A 27 -10.25 -5.97 14.52
N GLN A 28 -9.61 -4.81 14.62
CA GLN A 28 -10.26 -3.63 15.16
C GLN A 28 -11.35 -3.16 14.18
N THR A 29 -12.57 -2.93 14.68
CA THR A 29 -13.66 -2.31 13.91
C THR A 29 -13.22 -0.98 13.34
N LEU A 30 -13.46 -0.77 12.06
CA LEU A 30 -13.16 0.47 11.37
C LEU A 30 -14.42 1.28 11.13
N ASP A 31 -14.42 2.53 11.60
CA ASP A 31 -15.47 3.51 11.34
C ASP A 31 -15.18 4.16 9.97
N THR A 32 -16.09 3.98 9.03
CA THR A 32 -15.96 4.47 7.66
C THR A 32 -17.08 5.43 7.29
N ALA A 33 -16.81 6.34 6.36
CA ALA A 33 -17.79 7.30 5.87
C ALA A 33 -17.58 7.60 4.38
N LEU A 34 -18.51 8.34 3.78
CA LEU A 34 -18.32 8.90 2.45
C LEU A 34 -17.09 9.85 2.46
N PRO A 35 -16.29 9.86 1.38
CA PRO A 35 -15.21 10.83 1.26
C PRO A 35 -15.77 12.23 1.03
N ALA A 36 -14.96 13.27 1.29
CA ALA A 36 -15.36 14.66 1.12
C ALA A 36 -15.88 14.98 -0.29
N GLN A 37 -15.31 14.33 -1.31
CA GLN A 37 -15.71 14.48 -2.71
C GLN A 37 -17.16 14.06 -3.00
N PHE A 38 -17.73 13.21 -2.14
CA PHE A 38 -19.14 12.77 -2.22
C PHE A 38 -19.99 13.33 -1.07
N GLY A 39 -19.54 14.44 -0.43
CA GLY A 39 -20.27 15.13 0.62
C GLY A 39 -20.09 14.56 2.03
N GLY A 40 -19.11 13.69 2.24
CA GLY A 40 -18.70 13.22 3.56
C GLY A 40 -17.87 14.27 4.32
N THR A 41 -17.58 13.99 5.60
CA THR A 41 -16.81 14.88 6.47
C THR A 41 -15.31 14.88 6.17
N GLY A 42 -14.80 13.83 5.54
CA GLY A 42 -13.37 13.70 5.20
C GLY A 42 -12.46 13.37 6.39
N ASP A 43 -13.01 13.06 7.54
CA ASP A 43 -12.31 12.76 8.79
C ASP A 43 -12.21 11.24 9.10
N ARG A 44 -12.67 10.41 8.19
CA ARG A 44 -12.73 8.95 8.33
C ARG A 44 -12.24 8.26 7.06
N TRP A 45 -11.87 7.00 7.23
CA TRP A 45 -11.60 6.14 6.09
C TRP A 45 -12.85 6.03 5.21
N SER A 46 -12.67 6.13 3.90
CA SER A 46 -13.72 5.86 2.93
C SER A 46 -13.41 4.58 2.16
N PRO A 47 -14.38 3.97 1.46
CA PRO A 47 -14.12 2.84 0.58
C PRO A 47 -13.01 3.13 -0.44
N GLU A 48 -12.96 4.36 -0.96
CA GLU A 48 -11.96 4.81 -1.93
C GLU A 48 -10.56 4.85 -1.31
N THR A 49 -10.41 5.43 -0.11
CA THR A 49 -9.11 5.48 0.58
C THR A 49 -8.68 4.09 1.05
N LEU A 50 -9.60 3.23 1.46
CA LEU A 50 -9.30 1.84 1.79
C LEU A 50 -8.85 1.05 0.56
N PHE A 51 -9.46 1.28 -0.59
CA PHE A 51 -9.08 0.65 -1.85
C PHE A 51 -7.64 1.02 -2.25
N VAL A 52 -7.30 2.32 -2.25
CA VAL A 52 -5.94 2.79 -2.51
C VAL A 52 -4.95 2.30 -1.43
N GLY A 53 -5.39 2.33 -0.17
CA GLY A 53 -4.60 1.84 0.97
C GLY A 53 -4.29 0.34 0.88
N ALA A 54 -5.21 -0.47 0.35
CA ALA A 54 -4.98 -1.90 0.13
C ALA A 54 -3.86 -2.14 -0.89
N VAL A 55 -3.79 -1.34 -1.96
CA VAL A 55 -2.71 -1.41 -2.95
C VAL A 55 -1.37 -1.03 -2.31
N ALA A 56 -1.31 0.09 -1.61
CA ALA A 56 -0.10 0.59 -0.97
C ALA A 56 0.45 -0.41 0.07
N THR A 57 -0.42 -0.92 0.94
CA THR A 57 -0.01 -1.87 1.99
C THR A 57 0.38 -3.23 1.41
N CYS A 58 -0.29 -3.68 0.34
CA CYS A 58 0.10 -4.91 -0.35
C CYS A 58 1.50 -4.79 -0.97
N LEU A 59 1.80 -3.68 -1.64
CA LEU A 59 3.12 -3.42 -2.21
C LEU A 59 4.20 -3.42 -1.11
N ALA A 60 3.97 -2.72 -0.01
CA ALA A 60 4.90 -2.65 1.12
C ALA A 60 5.20 -4.04 1.74
N LEU A 61 4.15 -4.85 1.94
CA LEU A 61 4.29 -6.20 2.49
C LEU A 61 4.98 -7.14 1.50
N THR A 62 4.69 -7.01 0.21
CA THR A 62 5.33 -7.81 -0.84
C THR A 62 6.81 -7.45 -0.95
N PHE A 63 7.16 -6.15 -0.98
CA PHE A 63 8.55 -5.68 -0.94
C PHE A 63 9.29 -6.27 0.27
N ARG A 64 8.72 -6.16 1.48
CA ARG A 64 9.32 -6.70 2.70
C ARG A 64 9.58 -8.21 2.59
N GLY A 65 8.68 -8.96 1.97
CA GLY A 65 8.85 -10.39 1.70
C GLY A 65 10.00 -10.67 0.73
N VAL A 66 10.08 -9.92 -0.37
CA VAL A 66 11.14 -10.04 -1.38
C VAL A 66 12.49 -9.65 -0.79
N ALA A 67 12.58 -8.52 -0.10
CA ALA A 67 13.80 -8.03 0.52
C ALA A 67 14.35 -9.05 1.55
N ARG A 68 13.45 -9.62 2.38
CA ARG A 68 13.83 -10.67 3.33
C ARG A 68 14.35 -11.92 2.63
N ALA A 69 13.71 -12.38 1.58
CA ALA A 69 14.12 -13.58 0.83
C ALA A 69 15.51 -13.38 0.18
N ARG A 70 15.83 -12.16 -0.23
CA ARG A 70 17.13 -11.77 -0.81
C ARG A 70 18.15 -11.33 0.24
N ARG A 71 17.79 -11.26 1.52
CA ARG A 71 18.63 -10.81 2.63
C ARG A 71 19.17 -9.38 2.43
N LEU A 72 18.34 -8.50 1.85
CA LEU A 72 18.70 -7.12 1.61
C LEU A 72 18.61 -6.32 2.92
N THR A 73 19.56 -5.42 3.12
CA THR A 73 19.57 -4.47 4.24
C THR A 73 18.91 -3.18 3.81
N TRP A 74 17.94 -2.71 4.58
CA TRP A 74 17.25 -1.44 4.40
C TRP A 74 16.78 -0.91 5.77
N THR A 75 16.50 0.39 5.87
CA THR A 75 16.15 1.05 7.13
C THR A 75 14.72 1.55 7.17
N SER A 76 14.24 2.11 6.08
CA SER A 76 12.85 2.57 5.98
C SER A 76 12.25 2.29 4.61
N PHE A 77 10.93 2.16 4.58
CA PHE A 77 10.12 2.07 3.38
C PHE A 77 8.93 3.01 3.55
N ARG A 78 8.80 3.98 2.67
CA ARG A 78 7.65 4.88 2.59
C ARG A 78 6.98 4.70 1.22
N CYS A 79 5.67 4.59 1.23
CA CYS A 79 4.85 4.43 0.04
C CYS A 79 3.72 5.46 0.09
N GLU A 80 3.67 6.34 -0.88
CA GLU A 80 2.60 7.29 -1.11
C GLU A 80 1.81 6.83 -2.33
N ALA A 81 0.50 6.65 -2.19
CA ALA A 81 -0.35 6.18 -3.26
C ALA A 81 -1.51 7.14 -3.50
N GLU A 82 -1.74 7.47 -4.76
CA GLU A 82 -2.85 8.30 -5.22
C GLU A 82 -3.67 7.52 -6.25
N GLY A 83 -4.99 7.43 -6.02
CA GLY A 83 -5.93 6.82 -6.95
C GLY A 83 -6.73 7.87 -7.71
N VAL A 84 -6.77 7.76 -9.02
CA VAL A 84 -7.57 8.64 -9.91
C VAL A 84 -8.92 7.97 -10.18
N LEU A 85 -9.98 8.57 -9.66
CA LEU A 85 -11.35 8.17 -9.92
C LEU A 85 -11.92 9.05 -11.05
N ASP A 86 -12.40 8.43 -12.12
CA ASP A 86 -12.97 9.14 -13.24
C ASP A 86 -14.18 8.38 -13.84
N ARG A 87 -14.83 8.99 -14.79
CA ARG A 87 -15.98 8.42 -15.49
C ARG A 87 -15.55 7.84 -16.84
N VAL A 88 -15.69 6.53 -16.97
CA VAL A 88 -15.43 5.81 -18.21
C VAL A 88 -16.75 5.18 -18.68
N ASP A 89 -17.19 5.51 -19.87
CA ASP A 89 -18.45 5.02 -20.46
C ASP A 89 -19.69 5.21 -19.54
N GLY A 90 -19.71 6.35 -18.81
CA GLY A 90 -20.78 6.67 -17.87
C GLY A 90 -20.65 6.08 -16.48
N VAL A 91 -19.69 5.20 -16.22
CA VAL A 91 -19.45 4.51 -14.93
C VAL A 91 -18.28 5.14 -14.19
N LEU A 92 -18.46 5.44 -12.91
CA LEU A 92 -17.36 5.86 -12.04
C LEU A 92 -16.48 4.67 -11.70
N GLN A 93 -15.17 4.79 -11.93
CA GLN A 93 -14.18 3.77 -11.60
C GLN A 93 -12.80 4.37 -11.42
N PHE A 94 -11.94 3.70 -10.66
CA PHE A 94 -10.53 4.04 -10.64
C PHE A 94 -9.90 3.71 -12.00
N THR A 95 -9.28 4.69 -12.61
CA THR A 95 -8.60 4.57 -13.91
C THR A 95 -7.12 4.31 -13.75
N SER A 96 -6.50 4.91 -12.75
CA SER A 96 -5.10 4.68 -12.42
C SER A 96 -4.82 4.79 -10.92
N ILE A 97 -3.74 4.16 -10.48
CA ILE A 97 -3.15 4.33 -9.15
C ILE A 97 -1.66 4.61 -9.36
N HIS A 98 -1.20 5.76 -8.88
CA HIS A 98 0.20 6.16 -8.90
C HIS A 98 0.80 5.96 -7.51
N ILE A 99 1.96 5.33 -7.45
CA ILE A 99 2.63 4.98 -6.21
C ILE A 99 4.06 5.51 -6.25
N HIS A 100 4.42 6.34 -5.27
CA HIS A 100 5.79 6.78 -5.06
C HIS A 100 6.39 6.03 -3.88
N VAL A 101 7.47 5.31 -4.14
CA VAL A 101 8.17 4.49 -3.15
C VAL A 101 9.53 5.10 -2.83
N HIS A 102 9.79 5.29 -1.54
CA HIS A 102 11.08 5.71 -1.01
C HIS A 102 11.62 4.62 -0.08
N VAL A 103 12.80 4.10 -0.40
CA VAL A 103 13.50 3.10 0.43
C VAL A 103 14.85 3.65 0.82
N SER A 104 15.17 3.61 2.11
CA SER A 104 16.48 4.03 2.58
C SER A 104 17.34 2.85 3.05
N VAL A 105 18.65 3.01 2.88
CA VAL A 105 19.67 2.10 3.37
C VAL A 105 20.65 2.83 4.28
N PRO A 106 21.31 2.15 5.24
CA PRO A 106 22.43 2.75 5.95
C PRO A 106 23.65 2.88 5.00
N PRO A 107 24.61 3.80 5.26
CA PRO A 107 25.81 3.98 4.45
C PRO A 107 26.59 2.68 4.19
N SER A 108 26.64 1.80 5.20
CA SER A 108 27.28 0.48 5.09
C SER A 108 26.64 -0.47 4.05
N ALA A 109 25.44 -0.16 3.59
CA ALA A 109 24.68 -0.94 2.61
C ALA A 109 24.41 -0.19 1.29
N GLU A 110 25.13 0.88 0.99
CA GLU A 110 24.98 1.66 -0.26
C GLU A 110 25.01 0.78 -1.52
N SER A 111 25.87 -0.24 -1.55
CA SER A 111 25.95 -1.20 -2.66
C SER A 111 24.67 -2.00 -2.91
N ALA A 112 23.73 -2.04 -1.95
CA ALA A 112 22.46 -2.75 -2.08
C ALA A 112 21.37 -1.93 -2.81
N ILE A 113 21.61 -0.68 -3.18
CA ILE A 113 20.60 0.20 -3.80
C ILE A 113 20.04 -0.42 -5.09
N ALA A 114 20.89 -0.95 -5.96
CA ALA A 114 20.45 -1.59 -7.20
C ALA A 114 19.59 -2.84 -6.93
N ASP A 115 19.98 -3.65 -5.94
CA ASP A 115 19.24 -4.85 -5.56
C ASP A 115 17.89 -4.51 -4.90
N LEU A 116 17.80 -3.37 -4.20
CA LEU A 116 16.55 -2.86 -3.65
C LEU A 116 15.62 -2.35 -4.74
N GLN A 117 16.14 -1.68 -5.76
CA GLN A 117 15.36 -1.29 -6.91
C GLN A 117 14.75 -2.52 -7.59
N ASP A 118 15.56 -3.55 -7.87
CA ASP A 118 15.07 -4.83 -8.40
C ASP A 118 14.04 -5.50 -7.48
N ALA A 119 14.19 -5.36 -6.17
CA ALA A 119 13.23 -5.91 -5.22
C ALA A 119 11.88 -5.18 -5.26
N ILE A 120 11.88 -3.85 -5.47
CA ILE A 120 10.67 -3.06 -5.65
C ILE A 120 9.98 -3.45 -6.96
N ASP A 121 10.71 -3.52 -8.07
CA ASP A 121 10.16 -3.93 -9.37
C ASP A 121 9.55 -5.34 -9.30
N ARG A 122 10.17 -6.25 -8.56
CA ARG A 122 9.62 -7.58 -8.32
C ARG A 122 8.36 -7.52 -7.46
N ALA A 123 8.35 -6.69 -6.42
CA ALA A 123 7.18 -6.51 -5.55
C ALA A 123 5.98 -5.97 -6.33
N GLU A 124 6.20 -5.00 -7.22
CA GLU A 124 5.17 -4.49 -8.12
C GLU A 124 4.57 -5.60 -8.98
N ARG A 125 5.40 -6.34 -9.69
CA ARG A 125 4.95 -7.44 -10.57
C ARG A 125 4.21 -8.55 -9.84
N THR A 126 4.50 -8.78 -8.57
CA THR A 126 3.92 -9.86 -7.75
C THR A 126 2.91 -9.39 -6.71
N CYS A 127 2.58 -8.10 -6.69
CA CYS A 127 1.56 -7.55 -5.79
C CYS A 127 0.18 -8.10 -6.15
N LEU A 128 -0.36 -8.97 -5.31
CA LEU A 128 -1.61 -9.66 -5.59
C LEU A 128 -2.82 -8.71 -5.69
N VAL A 129 -2.84 -7.64 -4.91
CA VAL A 129 -3.93 -6.66 -4.97
C VAL A 129 -3.88 -5.90 -6.29
N SER A 130 -2.70 -5.37 -6.69
CA SER A 130 -2.53 -4.68 -7.98
C SER A 130 -2.93 -5.56 -9.15
N ASN A 131 -2.49 -6.84 -9.14
CA ASN A 131 -2.82 -7.81 -10.18
C ASN A 131 -4.31 -8.20 -10.25
N SER A 132 -5.10 -7.82 -9.26
CA SER A 132 -6.55 -8.07 -9.21
C SER A 132 -7.37 -6.88 -9.69
N LEU A 133 -6.73 -5.75 -10.04
CA LEU A 133 -7.40 -4.52 -10.43
C LEU A 133 -7.55 -4.40 -11.95
N LYS A 134 -8.53 -3.57 -12.36
CA LYS A 134 -8.66 -3.10 -13.75
C LYS A 134 -7.90 -1.80 -13.99
N SER A 135 -7.63 -1.04 -12.92
CA SER A 135 -6.89 0.22 -12.96
C SER A 135 -5.44 -0.01 -13.38
N ASP A 136 -4.88 0.91 -14.13
CA ASP A 136 -3.45 0.96 -14.39
C ASP A 136 -2.71 1.34 -13.09
N VAL A 137 -1.80 0.50 -12.64
CA VAL A 137 -0.98 0.75 -11.44
C VAL A 137 0.44 1.05 -11.87
N ARG A 138 0.98 2.19 -11.44
CA ARG A 138 2.34 2.65 -11.76
C ARG A 138 3.11 2.91 -10.49
N VAL A 139 4.34 2.41 -10.44
CA VAL A 139 5.25 2.57 -9.30
C VAL A 139 6.48 3.34 -9.74
N ASP A 140 6.69 4.50 -9.13
CA ASP A 140 7.92 5.27 -9.23
C ASP A 140 8.72 5.06 -7.94
N ALA A 141 9.89 4.45 -8.03
CA ALA A 141 10.64 4.05 -6.86
C ALA A 141 12.00 4.76 -6.80
N HIS A 142 12.38 5.18 -5.59
CA HIS A 142 13.66 5.80 -5.29
C HIS A 142 14.30 5.16 -4.05
N ALA A 143 15.45 4.52 -4.26
CA ALA A 143 16.30 4.02 -3.18
C ALA A 143 17.46 4.98 -2.93
N TYR A 144 17.77 5.28 -1.65
CA TYR A 144 18.79 6.25 -1.28
C TYR A 144 19.51 5.87 0.02
N VAL A 145 20.69 6.46 0.24
CA VAL A 145 21.43 6.31 1.49
C VAL A 145 20.89 7.28 2.53
N ASP A 146 20.59 6.76 3.73
CA ASP A 146 20.23 7.59 4.90
C ASP A 146 21.45 7.69 5.83
N GLU A 147 22.15 8.81 5.73
CA GLU A 147 23.36 9.07 6.53
C GLU A 147 23.06 9.26 8.03
N SER A 148 21.81 9.49 8.40
CA SER A 148 21.43 9.72 9.81
C SER A 148 21.46 8.44 10.66
N VAL A 149 21.34 7.28 10.04
CA VAL A 149 21.18 5.98 10.74
C VAL A 149 22.46 5.52 11.44
N GLU A 150 23.64 5.81 10.89
CA GLU A 150 24.92 5.43 11.52
C GLU A 150 25.33 6.35 12.67
N ALA A 151 24.83 7.58 12.72
CA ALA A 151 25.12 8.53 13.80
C ALA A 151 24.56 8.06 15.18
N HIS A 152 23.63 7.13 15.20
CA HIS A 152 23.02 6.60 16.42
C HIS A 152 23.63 5.26 16.88
N ALA A 153 24.46 4.61 16.08
CA ALA A 153 25.10 3.34 16.42
C ALA A 153 26.42 3.50 17.22
N VAL A 154 26.89 4.74 17.40
CA VAL A 154 28.18 5.07 18.04
C VAL A 154 28.00 5.78 19.39
N ALA A 155 26.79 5.79 19.97
CA ALA A 155 26.51 6.40 21.28
C ALA A 155 26.23 5.35 22.33
#